data_5c969a3e579911aacd7d54665484c36a
#
_entry.id   5c969a3e579911aacd7d54665484c36a
#
_cell.length_a   1.000
_cell.length_b   1.000
_cell.length_c   1.000
_cell.angle_alpha   90.00
_cell.angle_beta   90.00
_cell.angle_gamma   90.00
#
_symmetry.space_group_name_H-M   'P 1'
#
loop_
_entity.id
_entity.type
_entity.pdbx_description
1 polymer ?
#
loop_
_entity_poly.entity_id
_entity_poly.type
_entity_poly.pdbx_seq_one_letter_code
_entity_poly.pdbx_strand_id
1 'polypeptide(L)'
;MTIETTVFTFKISNTFEEWVKMFDSPETTEFHKKVGLTPLYRGKSLIDPIEVIVIHQAQEGVAKHVFSDPETIKNIEASGHVYSTTKVTSWVSD
;
A
#
# COMPACT_ATOMS: atom_id res chain seq x y z
N MET A 1 -7.28 -17.36 13.88
CA MET A 1 -7.34 -16.14 13.09
C MET A 1 -6.10 -16.07 12.21
N THR A 2 -6.28 -15.93 10.91
CA THR A 2 -5.17 -15.97 9.96
C THR A 2 -4.66 -14.58 9.67
N ILE A 3 -3.36 -14.39 9.76
CA ILE A 3 -2.69 -13.13 9.39
C ILE A 3 -2.22 -13.25 7.95
N GLU A 4 -2.62 -12.30 7.16
CA GLU A 4 -2.26 -12.20 5.75
C GLU A 4 -1.20 -11.11 5.57
N THR A 5 -0.10 -11.47 4.89
CA THR A 5 0.90 -10.50 4.45
C THR A 5 0.66 -10.21 2.98
N THR A 6 0.43 -8.96 2.65
CA THR A 6 0.12 -8.55 1.27
C THR A 6 1.25 -7.69 0.74
N VAL A 7 1.72 -8.05 -0.45
CA VAL A 7 2.80 -7.35 -1.13
C VAL A 7 2.20 -6.63 -2.32
N PHE A 8 2.37 -5.31 -2.35
CA PHE A 8 1.93 -4.46 -3.45
C PHE A 8 3.14 -3.92 -4.19
N THR A 9 3.15 -4.03 -5.51
CA THR A 9 4.10 -3.28 -6.33
C THR A 9 3.31 -2.42 -7.30
N PHE A 10 3.77 -1.20 -7.53
CA PHE A 10 3.05 -0.25 -8.39
C PHE A 10 3.99 0.86 -8.82
N LYS A 11 3.56 1.65 -9.81
CA LYS A 11 4.29 2.83 -10.25
C LYS A 11 3.65 4.09 -9.69
N ILE A 12 4.47 5.13 -9.55
CA ILE A 12 4.02 6.43 -9.05
C ILE A 12 4.25 7.49 -10.14
N SER A 13 3.41 8.53 -10.12
CA SER A 13 3.50 9.64 -11.08
C SER A 13 4.30 10.83 -10.56
N ASN A 14 4.71 10.77 -9.28
CA ASN A 14 5.54 11.79 -8.64
C ASN A 14 6.89 11.18 -8.26
N THR A 15 7.65 11.83 -7.39
CA THR A 15 8.92 11.29 -6.91
C THR A 15 8.68 10.37 -5.72
N PHE A 16 9.62 9.46 -5.47
CA PHE A 16 9.56 8.59 -4.32
C PHE A 16 9.55 9.40 -3.00
N GLU A 17 10.34 10.47 -2.94
CA GLU A 17 10.39 11.35 -1.75
C GLU A 17 9.02 11.98 -1.47
N GLU A 18 8.33 12.44 -2.50
CA GLU A 18 6.99 13.02 -2.36
C GLU A 18 5.99 11.97 -1.92
N TRP A 19 6.04 10.79 -2.54
CA TRP A 19 5.15 9.68 -2.19
C TRP A 19 5.37 9.23 -0.74
N VAL A 20 6.63 9.12 -0.31
CA VAL A 20 6.98 8.72 1.07
C VAL A 20 6.43 9.72 2.10
N LYS A 21 6.50 11.02 1.79
CA LYS A 21 5.93 12.03 2.70
C LYS A 21 4.45 11.79 2.93
N MET A 22 3.71 11.44 1.90
CA MET A 22 2.28 11.16 2.02
C MET A 22 2.04 9.83 2.71
N PHE A 23 2.80 8.80 2.35
CA PHE A 23 2.67 7.48 2.95
C PHE A 23 2.95 7.50 4.46
N ASP A 24 3.96 8.25 4.88
CA ASP A 24 4.37 8.36 6.29
C ASP A 24 3.62 9.45 7.05
N SER A 25 2.69 10.16 6.40
CA SER A 25 1.96 11.25 7.04
C SER A 25 1.08 10.75 8.19
N PRO A 26 0.75 11.63 9.17
CA PRO A 26 -0.14 11.26 10.27
C PRO A 26 -1.50 10.78 9.77
N GLU A 27 -2.02 11.36 8.70
CA GLU A 27 -3.31 11.00 8.12
C GLU A 27 -3.29 9.56 7.60
N THR A 28 -2.24 9.17 6.89
CA THR A 28 -2.08 7.82 6.38
C THR A 28 -1.88 6.82 7.52
N THR A 29 -1.09 7.18 8.51
CA THR A 29 -0.88 6.34 9.70
C THR A 29 -2.19 6.08 10.44
N GLU A 30 -3.01 7.12 10.63
CA GLU A 30 -4.32 6.96 11.25
C GLU A 30 -5.25 6.10 10.41
N PHE A 31 -5.22 6.26 9.08
CA PHE A 31 -6.00 5.43 8.18
C PHE A 31 -5.62 3.95 8.31
N HIS A 32 -4.33 3.64 8.32
CA HIS A 32 -3.87 2.26 8.49
C HIS A 32 -4.39 1.66 9.80
N LYS A 33 -4.29 2.39 10.89
CA LYS A 33 -4.81 1.95 12.19
C LYS A 33 -6.32 1.72 12.14
N LYS A 34 -7.04 2.64 11.55
CA LYS A 34 -8.50 2.60 11.48
C LYS A 34 -9.00 1.36 10.72
N VAL A 35 -8.33 0.99 9.65
CA VAL A 35 -8.75 -0.15 8.80
C VAL A 35 -8.07 -1.46 9.18
N GLY A 36 -7.14 -1.45 10.14
CA GLY A 36 -6.50 -2.67 10.63
C GLY A 36 -5.32 -3.14 9.79
N LEU A 37 -4.66 -2.24 9.07
CA LEU A 37 -3.45 -2.55 8.30
C LEU A 37 -2.21 -2.17 9.10
N THR A 38 -1.21 -3.05 9.12
CA THR A 38 0.09 -2.77 9.72
C THR A 38 1.13 -2.74 8.63
N PRO A 39 1.67 -1.57 8.26
CA PRO A 39 2.75 -1.50 7.27
C PRO A 39 4.01 -2.10 7.83
N LEU A 40 4.66 -2.99 7.08
CA LEU A 40 5.91 -3.62 7.47
C LEU A 40 7.11 -3.03 6.74
N TYR A 41 6.91 -2.60 5.49
CA TYR A 41 8.01 -2.14 4.66
C TYR A 41 7.49 -1.31 3.49
N ARG A 42 8.26 -0.32 3.11
CA ARG A 42 8.07 0.43 1.87
C ARG A 42 9.43 0.72 1.26
N GLY A 43 9.52 0.69 -0.06
CA GLY A 43 10.77 0.97 -0.74
C GLY A 43 10.56 1.24 -2.20
N LYS A 44 11.61 1.64 -2.88
CA LYS A 44 11.59 1.81 -4.33
C LYS A 44 12.50 0.79 -4.98
N SER A 45 12.24 0.49 -6.25
CA SER A 45 13.07 -0.42 -7.03
C SER A 45 14.51 0.14 -7.14
N LEU A 46 15.48 -0.74 -7.08
CA LEU A 46 16.88 -0.37 -7.27
C LEU A 46 17.14 0.16 -8.68
N ILE A 47 16.37 -0.31 -9.66
CA ILE A 47 16.60 -0.01 -11.08
C ILE A 47 15.54 0.92 -11.69
N ASP A 48 14.40 1.11 -11.02
CA ASP A 48 13.32 1.96 -11.53
C ASP A 48 12.84 2.89 -10.41
N PRO A 49 13.21 4.18 -10.45
CA PRO A 49 12.92 5.10 -9.33
C PRO A 49 11.43 5.40 -9.12
N ILE A 50 10.57 5.04 -10.05
CA ILE A 50 9.13 5.23 -9.89
C ILE A 50 8.38 3.93 -9.56
N GLU A 51 9.08 2.82 -9.43
CA GLU A 51 8.44 1.57 -9.00
C GLU A 51 8.61 1.41 -7.50
N VAL A 52 7.49 1.18 -6.81
CA VAL A 52 7.40 1.16 -5.34
C VAL A 52 6.89 -0.19 -4.88
N ILE A 53 7.39 -0.65 -3.75
CA ILE A 53 6.89 -1.83 -3.06
C ILE A 53 6.36 -1.40 -1.69
N VAL A 54 5.20 -1.96 -1.31
CA VAL A 54 4.64 -1.80 0.04
C VAL A 54 4.22 -3.18 0.54
N ILE A 55 4.57 -3.49 1.78
CA ILE A 55 4.19 -4.74 2.43
C ILE A 55 3.36 -4.40 3.66
N HIS A 56 2.15 -4.96 3.73
CA HIS A 56 1.23 -4.79 4.86
C HIS A 56 0.92 -6.13 5.49
N GLN A 57 0.55 -6.11 6.77
CA GLN A 57 -0.07 -7.25 7.44
C GLN A 57 -1.44 -6.85 7.98
N ALA A 58 -2.37 -7.80 7.95
CA ALA A 58 -3.72 -7.62 8.48
C ALA A 58 -4.36 -8.98 8.67
N GLN A 59 -5.56 -9.01 9.22
CA GLN A 59 -6.36 -10.23 9.22
C GLN A 59 -6.72 -10.57 7.76
N GLU A 60 -6.84 -11.85 7.48
CA GLU A 60 -7.15 -12.33 6.13
C GLU A 60 -8.39 -11.62 5.56
N GLY A 61 -8.25 -11.13 4.33
CA GLY A 61 -9.34 -10.45 3.61
C GLY A 61 -9.42 -8.94 3.82
N VAL A 62 -8.80 -8.40 4.87
CA VAL A 62 -8.88 -6.96 5.19
C VAL A 62 -8.24 -6.11 4.10
N ALA A 63 -7.03 -6.47 3.65
CA ALA A 63 -6.34 -5.69 2.62
C ALA A 63 -7.15 -5.65 1.33
N LYS A 64 -7.69 -6.79 0.90
CA LYS A 64 -8.51 -6.86 -0.30
C LYS A 64 -9.75 -5.97 -0.18
N HIS A 65 -10.40 -6.00 0.97
CA HIS A 65 -11.61 -5.18 1.22
C HIS A 65 -11.27 -3.69 1.16
N VAL A 66 -10.19 -3.28 1.85
CA VAL A 66 -9.77 -1.88 1.90
C VAL A 66 -9.41 -1.35 0.51
N PHE A 67 -8.62 -2.11 -0.24
CA PHE A 67 -8.12 -1.67 -1.55
C PHE A 67 -9.10 -1.94 -2.70
N SER A 68 -10.31 -2.44 -2.39
CA SER A 68 -11.42 -2.53 -3.34
C SER A 68 -12.43 -1.40 -3.13
N ASP A 69 -12.30 -0.63 -2.06
CA ASP A 69 -13.20 0.49 -1.78
C ASP A 69 -12.91 1.65 -2.71
N PRO A 70 -13.91 2.15 -3.48
CA PRO A 70 -13.70 3.25 -4.41
C PRO A 70 -13.12 4.52 -3.79
N GLU A 71 -13.52 4.84 -2.56
CA GLU A 71 -13.00 6.00 -1.84
C GLU A 71 -11.51 5.84 -1.55
N THR A 72 -11.10 4.66 -1.11
CA THR A 72 -9.69 4.34 -0.86
C THR A 72 -8.87 4.43 -2.14
N ILE A 73 -9.38 3.88 -3.24
CA ILE A 73 -8.70 3.92 -4.53
C ILE A 73 -8.50 5.37 -4.96
N LYS A 74 -9.51 6.21 -4.81
CA LYS A 74 -9.43 7.63 -5.15
C LYS A 74 -8.34 8.34 -4.35
N ASN A 75 -8.27 8.07 -3.05
CA ASN A 75 -7.26 8.66 -2.16
C ASN A 75 -5.85 8.19 -2.52
N ILE A 76 -5.70 6.92 -2.85
CA ILE A 76 -4.43 6.33 -3.28
C ILE A 76 -3.94 7.01 -4.56
N GLU A 77 -4.83 7.16 -5.55
CA GLU A 77 -4.48 7.81 -6.81
C GLU A 77 -4.09 9.27 -6.61
N ALA A 78 -4.73 9.96 -5.67
CA ALA A 78 -4.39 11.33 -5.33
C ALA A 78 -2.97 11.47 -4.75
N SER A 79 -2.41 10.40 -4.18
CA SER A 79 -1.05 10.40 -3.65
C SER A 79 0.03 10.16 -4.70
N GLY A 80 -0.36 9.96 -5.95
CA GLY A 80 0.57 9.68 -7.04
C GLY A 80 0.69 8.20 -7.42
N HIS A 81 -0.01 7.32 -6.71
CA HIS A 81 -0.04 5.90 -7.03
C HIS A 81 -0.83 5.68 -8.33
N VAL A 82 -0.19 5.12 -9.35
CA VAL A 82 -0.86 4.79 -10.61
C VAL A 82 -1.54 3.44 -10.44
N TYR A 83 -2.81 3.45 -10.07
CA TYR A 83 -3.53 2.27 -9.62
C TYR A 83 -3.52 1.12 -10.64
N SER A 84 -3.62 1.42 -11.92
CA SER A 84 -3.62 0.42 -13.00
C SER A 84 -2.33 -0.41 -13.08
N THR A 85 -1.25 0.07 -12.47
CA THR A 85 0.04 -0.65 -12.46
C THR A 85 0.19 -1.56 -11.25
N THR A 86 -0.78 -1.59 -10.35
CA THR A 86 -0.69 -2.33 -9.09
C THR A 86 -0.72 -3.82 -9.32
N LYS A 87 0.26 -4.51 -8.75
CA LYS A 87 0.30 -5.98 -8.67
C LYS A 87 0.25 -6.35 -7.21
N VAL A 88 -0.56 -7.33 -6.88
CA VAL A 88 -0.80 -7.75 -5.49
C VAL A 88 -0.55 -9.23 -5.36
N THR A 89 0.23 -9.61 -4.36
CA THR A 89 0.38 -11.01 -3.95
C THR A 89 0.07 -11.10 -2.45
N SER A 90 -0.58 -12.19 -2.05
CA SER A 90 -1.00 -12.39 -0.67
C SER A 90 -0.44 -13.70 -0.15
N TRP A 91 0.03 -13.67 1.08
CA TRP A 91 0.75 -14.77 1.72
C TRP A 91 0.21 -14.98 3.13
N VAL A 92 0.07 -16.22 3.53
CA VAL A 92 -0.30 -16.57 4.91
C VAL A 92 0.75 -17.51 5.47
N SER A 93 0.98 -17.40 6.78
CA SER A 93 1.96 -18.22 7.47
C SER A 93 1.23 -19.04 8.52
N ASP A 94 0.87 -20.26 8.18
CA ASP A 94 0.18 -21.19 9.07
C ASP A 94 1.10 -22.28 9.59
#